data_4b32952b0f149f4d92a81918e320e33f
#
_entry.id   4b32952b0f149f4d92a81918e320e33f
#
_cell.length_a   1.000
_cell.length_b   1.000
_cell.length_c   1.000
_cell.angle_alpha   90.00
_cell.angle_beta   90.00
_cell.angle_gamma   90.00
#
_symmetry.space_group_name_H-M   'P 1'
#
loop_
_entity.id
_entity.type
_entity.pdbx_description
1 polymer ?
#
loop_
_entity_poly.entity_id
_entity_poly.type
_entity_poly.pdbx_seq_one_letter_code
_entity_poly.pdbx_strand_id
1 'polypeptide(L)'
;MATRIQRRAVLQSLGIGVFAAATPDVAADTRASRSKTLALAKPDNSIDAFVRVRGDTSGRRVYTYTRGRLYVVVPGQPATAFLGYESGLVDEYTPQGGSVYLQTRRELMHFIDLSTGALAERVANPITGRRDRPIHGLVGPLKFAVTAQGIAFNTHDPTIAPSQPLALLWETRGASTVVTVETLRRYRNSQQPAEWPTASTGEFRCYEDFLSYTVNTRELDAARRSSLSAQLFYSGQTDLQPWMFVGRTPGHNLWHATGFKTARFDELPDSFVAITNKLHPGLWDDPFGYTEKTRSYEDQLRERLAEPS
;
A
#
# COMPACT_ATOMS: atom_id res chain seq x y z
N MET A 1 -29.41 -36.64 -30.22
CA MET A 1 -30.21 -35.43 -30.29
C MET A 1 -29.57 -34.39 -29.38
N ALA A 2 -28.83 -33.47 -29.94
CA ALA A 2 -28.04 -32.50 -29.21
C ALA A 2 -28.72 -31.13 -29.29
N THR A 3 -29.13 -30.58 -28.18
CA THR A 3 -29.80 -29.28 -28.11
C THR A 3 -28.74 -28.19 -27.97
N ARG A 4 -28.55 -27.40 -29.01
CA ARG A 4 -27.77 -26.14 -29.01
C ARG A 4 -28.51 -25.11 -28.18
N ILE A 5 -27.93 -24.68 -27.07
CA ILE A 5 -28.36 -23.47 -26.34
C ILE A 5 -27.64 -22.27 -26.96
N GLN A 6 -28.45 -21.40 -27.57
CA GLN A 6 -28.01 -20.12 -28.13
C GLN A 6 -27.62 -19.15 -27.01
N ARG A 7 -26.37 -18.71 -27.01
CA ARG A 7 -25.95 -17.51 -26.29
C ARG A 7 -26.26 -16.29 -27.17
N ARG A 8 -27.31 -15.55 -26.85
CA ARG A 8 -27.55 -14.21 -27.40
C ARG A 8 -28.16 -13.30 -26.36
N ALA A 9 -27.54 -12.10 -26.25
CA ALA A 9 -28.10 -10.85 -25.80
C ALA A 9 -28.34 -10.63 -24.29
N VAL A 10 -27.33 -10.04 -23.61
CA VAL A 10 -27.57 -8.96 -22.66
C VAL A 10 -26.47 -7.92 -22.86
N LEU A 11 -26.65 -7.04 -23.79
CA LEU A 11 -25.91 -5.79 -24.00
C LEU A 11 -26.87 -4.78 -24.60
N GLN A 12 -27.78 -4.24 -23.79
CA GLN A 12 -28.50 -3.00 -24.11
C GLN A 12 -28.91 -2.29 -22.83
N SER A 13 -28.59 -1.02 -22.81
CA SER A 13 -29.01 0.04 -21.91
C SER A 13 -28.00 0.46 -20.80
N LEU A 14 -26.94 1.13 -21.21
CA LEU A 14 -26.42 2.27 -20.45
C LEU A 14 -26.48 3.47 -21.37
N GLY A 15 -27.57 4.23 -21.24
CA GLY A 15 -27.76 5.49 -21.90
C GLY A 15 -26.75 6.52 -21.41
N ILE A 16 -25.77 6.85 -22.23
CA ILE A 16 -24.85 7.98 -22.01
C ILE A 16 -25.64 9.24 -22.41
N GLY A 17 -26.14 9.94 -21.40
CA GLY A 17 -26.64 11.30 -21.58
C GLY A 17 -25.48 12.24 -21.92
N VAL A 18 -25.42 12.69 -23.16
CA VAL A 18 -24.48 13.73 -23.59
C VAL A 18 -24.99 15.06 -23.05
N PHE A 19 -24.40 15.53 -21.96
CA PHE A 19 -24.51 16.94 -21.57
C PHE A 19 -23.49 17.75 -22.39
N ALA A 20 -23.96 18.44 -23.41
CA ALA A 20 -23.20 19.48 -24.07
C ALA A 20 -23.13 20.71 -23.16
N ALA A 21 -22.11 20.80 -22.31
CA ALA A 21 -21.76 22.04 -21.64
C ALA A 21 -20.67 22.73 -22.43
N ALA A 22 -20.90 24.00 -22.76
CA ALA A 22 -19.97 24.87 -23.45
C ALA A 22 -18.63 24.92 -22.69
N THR A 23 -17.54 24.51 -23.36
CA THR A 23 -16.18 24.53 -22.81
C THR A 23 -15.54 25.89 -23.08
N PRO A 24 -15.13 26.65 -22.05
CA PRO A 24 -14.17 27.73 -22.26
C PRO A 24 -12.76 27.16 -22.40
N ASP A 25 -12.08 27.58 -23.42
CA ASP A 25 -10.65 27.53 -23.72
C ASP A 25 -9.73 26.61 -22.85
N VAL A 26 -9.85 25.31 -23.00
CA VAL A 26 -8.97 24.31 -22.38
C VAL A 26 -7.64 24.13 -23.16
N ALA A 27 -7.52 24.75 -24.35
CA ALA A 27 -6.41 24.47 -25.26
C ALA A 27 -5.06 25.06 -24.82
N ALA A 28 -5.05 26.18 -24.10
CA ALA A 28 -3.80 26.82 -23.63
C ALA A 28 -3.17 26.13 -22.42
N ASP A 29 -4.01 25.61 -21.50
CA ASP A 29 -3.56 24.95 -20.27
C ASP A 29 -3.01 23.52 -20.55
N THR A 30 -3.54 22.82 -21.55
CA THR A 30 -3.08 21.47 -21.93
C THR A 30 -1.67 21.47 -22.55
N ARG A 31 -1.27 22.54 -23.21
CA ARG A 31 0.05 22.62 -23.86
C ARG A 31 1.18 22.90 -22.84
N ALA A 32 0.92 23.75 -21.85
CA ALA A 32 1.85 24.02 -20.74
C ALA A 32 2.00 22.80 -19.83
N SER A 33 0.89 22.09 -19.56
CA SER A 33 0.88 20.88 -18.74
C SER A 33 1.66 19.73 -19.41
N ARG A 34 1.52 19.51 -20.74
CA ARG A 34 2.28 18.48 -21.46
C ARG A 34 3.80 18.75 -21.46
N SER A 35 4.23 20.01 -21.54
CA SER A 35 5.65 20.37 -21.49
C SER A 35 6.28 20.03 -20.13
N LYS A 36 5.54 20.20 -19.02
CA LYS A 36 6.01 19.92 -17.66
C LYS A 36 6.01 18.43 -17.33
N THR A 37 5.01 17.68 -17.81
CA THR A 37 4.98 16.21 -17.68
C THR A 37 6.18 15.56 -18.37
N LEU A 38 6.63 16.08 -19.51
CA LEU A 38 7.85 15.64 -20.18
C LEU A 38 9.12 15.92 -19.36
N ALA A 39 9.14 16.97 -18.51
CA ALA A 39 10.26 17.23 -17.60
C ALA A 39 10.34 16.21 -16.46
N LEU A 40 9.21 15.69 -16.00
CA LEU A 40 9.15 14.63 -15.00
C LEU A 40 9.65 13.27 -15.52
N ALA A 41 9.64 13.06 -16.83
CA ALA A 41 10.19 11.85 -17.46
C ALA A 41 11.72 11.76 -17.42
N LYS A 42 12.44 12.84 -17.02
CA LYS A 42 13.88 12.78 -16.76
C LYS A 42 14.11 12.10 -15.40
N PRO A 43 15.00 11.09 -15.31
CA PRO A 43 15.17 10.29 -14.09
C PRO A 43 15.35 11.12 -12.81
N ASP A 44 16.27 12.09 -12.82
CA ASP A 44 16.59 12.89 -11.62
C ASP A 44 15.41 13.76 -11.16
N ASN A 45 14.73 14.42 -12.10
CA ASN A 45 13.54 15.22 -11.79
C ASN A 45 12.38 14.33 -11.29
N SER A 46 12.29 13.10 -11.79
CA SER A 46 11.25 12.14 -11.36
C SER A 46 11.45 11.72 -9.91
N ILE A 47 12.69 11.49 -9.46
CA ILE A 47 12.95 11.06 -8.07
C ILE A 47 12.63 12.16 -7.07
N ASP A 48 13.10 13.39 -7.29
CA ASP A 48 12.80 14.52 -6.40
C ASP A 48 11.28 14.80 -6.35
N ALA A 49 10.62 14.80 -7.52
CA ALA A 49 9.17 14.94 -7.61
C ALA A 49 8.46 13.81 -6.86
N PHE A 50 8.91 12.57 -7.04
CA PHE A 50 8.37 11.40 -6.35
C PHE A 50 8.53 11.49 -4.84
N VAL A 51 9.72 11.85 -4.35
CA VAL A 51 9.95 12.02 -2.91
C VAL A 51 9.10 13.17 -2.34
N ARG A 52 8.88 14.26 -3.07
CA ARG A 52 7.96 15.33 -2.66
C ARG A 52 6.51 14.84 -2.53
N VAL A 53 6.07 13.94 -3.42
CA VAL A 53 4.73 13.35 -3.40
C VAL A 53 4.60 12.34 -2.27
N ARG A 54 5.57 11.45 -2.08
CA ARG A 54 5.52 10.33 -1.15
C ARG A 54 6.12 10.65 0.23
N GLY A 55 7.03 11.60 0.29
CA GLY A 55 7.84 11.95 1.45
C GLY A 55 8.02 13.46 1.63
N ASP A 56 9.22 13.82 2.06
CA ASP A 56 9.71 15.19 2.20
C ASP A 56 11.19 15.24 1.83
N THR A 57 11.55 16.05 0.83
CA THR A 57 12.95 16.18 0.37
C THR A 57 13.86 16.93 1.34
N SER A 58 13.33 17.53 2.40
CA SER A 58 14.11 18.19 3.45
C SER A 58 14.44 17.28 4.64
N GLY A 59 14.07 16.00 4.59
CA GLY A 59 14.32 15.05 5.68
C GLY A 59 13.28 15.06 6.80
N ARG A 60 12.20 15.81 6.67
CA ARG A 60 11.14 15.82 7.67
C ARG A 60 10.27 14.57 7.56
N ARG A 61 9.79 14.13 8.71
CA ARG A 61 8.85 13.01 8.82
C ARG A 61 7.53 13.32 8.14
N VAL A 62 6.98 12.33 7.45
CA VAL A 62 5.64 12.37 6.85
C VAL A 62 4.86 11.12 7.23
N TYR A 63 3.55 11.22 7.10
CA TYR A 63 2.61 10.17 7.44
C TYR A 63 1.75 9.84 6.21
N THR A 64 1.56 8.55 5.97
CA THR A 64 0.59 8.06 5.00
C THR A 64 -0.44 7.25 5.77
N TYR A 65 -1.71 7.51 5.55
CA TYR A 65 -2.81 6.76 6.11
C TYR A 65 -3.67 6.21 4.99
N THR A 66 -4.06 4.95 5.11
CA THR A 66 -5.03 4.31 4.22
C THR A 66 -6.05 3.52 5.01
N ARG A 67 -7.28 3.49 4.48
CA ARG A 67 -8.36 2.65 4.98
C ARG A 67 -9.00 1.89 3.83
N GLY A 68 -9.25 0.61 4.03
CA GLY A 68 -9.73 -0.23 2.95
C GLY A 68 -10.34 -1.55 3.41
N ARG A 69 -10.41 -2.48 2.44
CA ARG A 69 -10.92 -3.82 2.63
C ARG A 69 -9.93 -4.87 2.16
N LEU A 70 -9.86 -5.94 2.93
CA LEU A 70 -9.18 -7.18 2.60
C LEU A 70 -10.22 -8.17 2.09
N TYR A 71 -9.97 -8.72 0.92
CA TYR A 71 -10.77 -9.79 0.34
C TYR A 71 -9.99 -11.10 0.36
N VAL A 72 -10.71 -12.19 0.47
CA VAL A 72 -10.20 -13.54 0.19
C VAL A 72 -10.72 -13.96 -1.18
N VAL A 73 -9.81 -14.38 -2.03
CA VAL A 73 -10.11 -14.89 -3.37
C VAL A 73 -9.67 -16.35 -3.44
N VAL A 74 -10.62 -17.23 -3.69
CA VAL A 74 -10.40 -18.67 -3.87
C VAL A 74 -10.80 -19.05 -5.29
N PRO A 75 -10.01 -19.84 -6.03
CA PRO A 75 -10.36 -20.24 -7.39
C PRO A 75 -11.77 -20.84 -7.47
N GLY A 76 -12.53 -20.38 -8.45
CA GLY A 76 -13.91 -20.84 -8.69
C GLY A 76 -14.97 -20.27 -7.73
N GLN A 77 -14.61 -19.38 -6.82
CA GLN A 77 -15.54 -18.70 -5.90
C GLN A 77 -15.51 -17.18 -6.11
N PRO A 78 -16.61 -16.48 -5.80
CA PRO A 78 -16.59 -15.01 -5.76
C PRO A 78 -15.60 -14.50 -4.69
N ALA A 79 -14.97 -13.35 -4.96
CA ALA A 79 -14.16 -12.68 -3.96
C ALA A 79 -15.02 -12.30 -2.75
N THR A 80 -14.58 -12.69 -1.56
CA THR A 80 -15.31 -12.44 -0.31
C THR A 80 -14.65 -11.32 0.48
N ALA A 81 -15.39 -10.25 0.80
CA ALA A 81 -14.92 -9.23 1.71
C ALA A 81 -14.77 -9.83 3.11
N PHE A 82 -13.54 -9.83 3.64
CA PHE A 82 -13.19 -10.54 4.86
C PHE A 82 -13.05 -9.59 6.04
N LEU A 83 -12.23 -8.56 5.89
CA LEU A 83 -11.91 -7.58 6.92
C LEU A 83 -11.84 -6.19 6.34
N GLY A 84 -12.11 -5.19 7.17
CA GLY A 84 -11.58 -3.85 6.98
C GLY A 84 -10.11 -3.82 7.43
N TYR A 85 -9.39 -2.81 7.00
CA TYR A 85 -8.08 -2.50 7.59
C TYR A 85 -7.80 -1.01 7.52
N GLU A 86 -6.97 -0.57 8.46
CA GLU A 86 -6.34 0.73 8.46
C GLU A 86 -4.83 0.51 8.44
N SER A 87 -4.12 1.23 7.60
CA SER A 87 -2.67 1.15 7.51
C SER A 87 -2.05 2.53 7.58
N GLY A 88 -0.91 2.61 8.26
CA GLY A 88 -0.10 3.82 8.35
C GLY A 88 1.34 3.54 7.96
N LEU A 89 1.93 4.51 7.26
CA LEU A 89 3.37 4.55 7.04
C LEU A 89 3.90 5.82 7.70
N VAL A 90 4.99 5.67 8.42
CA VAL A 90 5.81 6.81 8.88
C VAL A 90 7.10 6.77 8.08
N ASP A 91 7.34 7.80 7.29
CA ASP A 91 8.48 7.87 6.39
C ASP A 91 9.37 9.09 6.69
N GLU A 92 10.68 8.89 6.59
CA GLU A 92 11.69 9.94 6.59
C GLU A 92 12.67 9.70 5.44
N TYR A 93 12.89 10.71 4.62
CA TYR A 93 13.79 10.66 3.46
C TYR A 93 14.98 11.60 3.68
N THR A 94 16.12 11.09 4.07
CA THR A 94 17.36 11.87 4.27
C THR A 94 18.05 12.09 2.92
N PRO A 95 18.12 13.34 2.42
CA PRO A 95 18.78 13.62 1.15
C PRO A 95 20.28 13.43 1.24
N GLN A 96 20.86 12.82 0.18
CA GLN A 96 22.31 12.61 0.04
C GLN A 96 22.93 13.48 -1.07
N GLY A 97 22.11 14.28 -1.77
CA GLY A 97 22.49 15.02 -2.98
C GLY A 97 22.29 14.20 -4.26
N GLY A 98 22.22 14.88 -5.43
CA GLY A 98 22.07 14.24 -6.73
C GLY A 98 20.85 13.35 -6.88
N SER A 99 19.70 13.74 -6.31
CA SER A 99 18.44 12.96 -6.32
C SER A 99 18.58 11.56 -5.71
N VAL A 100 19.42 11.43 -4.68
CA VAL A 100 19.61 10.22 -3.88
C VAL A 100 19.03 10.45 -2.50
N TYR A 101 18.22 9.50 -2.01
CA TYR A 101 17.57 9.58 -0.69
C TYR A 101 17.72 8.28 0.08
N LEU A 102 18.02 8.37 1.37
CA LEU A 102 17.95 7.26 2.31
C LEU A 102 16.61 7.33 3.03
N GLN A 103 15.78 6.34 2.81
CA GLN A 103 14.44 6.27 3.42
C GLN A 103 14.47 5.35 4.63
N THR A 104 13.94 5.85 5.76
CA THR A 104 13.57 5.03 6.92
C THR A 104 12.05 4.99 6.98
N ARG A 105 11.48 3.77 7.18
CA ARG A 105 10.03 3.55 7.20
C ARG A 105 9.61 2.70 8.38
N ARG A 106 8.52 3.08 9.02
CA ARG A 106 7.73 2.26 9.91
C ARG A 106 6.37 1.99 9.27
N GLU A 107 5.93 0.74 9.28
CA GLU A 107 4.63 0.36 8.74
C GLU A 107 3.73 -0.17 9.86
N LEU A 108 2.47 0.22 9.83
CA LEU A 108 1.41 -0.14 10.76
C LEU A 108 0.23 -0.71 10.00
N MET A 109 -0.40 -1.75 10.52
CA MET A 109 -1.63 -2.29 9.96
C MET A 109 -2.54 -2.82 11.05
N HIS A 110 -3.78 -2.33 11.09
CA HIS A 110 -4.81 -2.75 12.01
C HIS A 110 -5.97 -3.37 11.23
N PHE A 111 -6.31 -4.61 11.50
CA PHE A 111 -7.49 -5.24 10.94
C PHE A 111 -8.74 -4.79 11.70
N ILE A 112 -9.79 -4.49 10.95
CA ILE A 112 -11.04 -3.92 11.44
C ILE A 112 -12.19 -4.90 11.11
N ASP A 113 -13.02 -5.20 12.08
CA ASP A 113 -14.23 -5.99 11.87
C ASP A 113 -15.24 -5.18 11.04
N LEU A 114 -15.68 -5.75 9.91
CA LEU A 114 -16.57 -5.06 8.97
C LEU A 114 -17.97 -4.79 9.53
N SER A 115 -18.40 -5.57 10.52
CA SER A 115 -19.75 -5.45 11.09
C SER A 115 -19.83 -4.39 12.20
N THR A 116 -18.75 -4.23 12.95
CA THR A 116 -18.70 -3.33 14.11
C THR A 116 -17.89 -2.07 13.87
N GLY A 117 -16.96 -2.10 12.91
CA GLY A 117 -15.99 -1.02 12.69
C GLY A 117 -14.89 -0.94 13.76
N ALA A 118 -14.86 -1.88 14.69
CA ALA A 118 -13.86 -1.96 15.76
C ALA A 118 -12.64 -2.79 15.36
N LEU A 119 -11.57 -2.71 16.16
CA LEU A 119 -10.40 -3.57 16.00
C LEU A 119 -10.83 -5.04 16.01
N ALA A 120 -10.42 -5.81 15.00
CA ALA A 120 -10.79 -7.20 14.84
C ALA A 120 -10.03 -8.09 15.84
N GLU A 121 -10.71 -8.60 16.85
CA GLU A 121 -10.11 -9.52 17.84
C GLU A 121 -10.22 -10.98 17.38
N ARG A 122 -11.39 -11.40 16.90
CA ARG A 122 -11.65 -12.74 16.34
C ARG A 122 -12.58 -12.63 15.14
N VAL A 123 -12.24 -13.30 14.06
CA VAL A 123 -12.98 -13.23 12.79
C VAL A 123 -13.27 -14.63 12.26
N ALA A 124 -14.42 -14.82 11.63
CA ALA A 124 -14.73 -16.07 10.96
C ALA A 124 -13.89 -16.18 9.67
N ASN A 125 -13.03 -17.19 9.60
CA ASN A 125 -12.23 -17.46 8.41
C ASN A 125 -13.13 -17.94 7.28
N PRO A 126 -13.15 -17.25 6.13
CA PRO A 126 -14.08 -17.58 5.03
C PRO A 126 -13.73 -18.89 4.31
N ILE A 127 -12.56 -19.48 4.55
CA ILE A 127 -12.13 -20.75 3.96
C ILE A 127 -12.42 -21.91 4.88
N THR A 128 -12.11 -21.78 6.18
CA THR A 128 -12.18 -22.90 7.12
C THR A 128 -13.40 -22.86 8.05
N GLY A 129 -14.06 -21.70 8.13
CA GLY A 129 -15.15 -21.45 9.11
C GLY A 129 -14.67 -21.25 10.55
N ARG A 130 -13.39 -21.46 10.86
CA ARG A 130 -12.81 -21.24 12.18
C ARG A 130 -12.86 -19.77 12.58
N ARG A 131 -12.81 -19.50 13.88
CA ARG A 131 -12.63 -18.15 14.39
C ARG A 131 -11.16 -17.89 14.67
N ASP A 132 -10.51 -17.20 13.72
CA ASP A 132 -9.09 -16.86 13.83
C ASP A 132 -8.88 -15.47 14.46
N ARG A 133 -7.71 -15.27 15.06
CA ARG A 133 -7.28 -13.97 15.60
C ARG A 133 -6.30 -13.33 14.62
N PRO A 134 -6.65 -12.20 13.98
CA PRO A 134 -5.72 -11.49 13.12
C PRO A 134 -4.45 -11.06 13.87
N ILE A 135 -3.32 -11.05 13.17
CA ILE A 135 -2.09 -10.43 13.68
C ILE A 135 -2.01 -9.03 13.11
N HIS A 136 -2.19 -8.03 13.97
CA HIS A 136 -2.02 -6.63 13.57
C HIS A 136 -0.54 -6.35 13.30
N GLY A 137 -0.26 -5.64 12.19
CA GLY A 137 1.10 -5.48 11.71
C GLY A 137 1.81 -4.28 12.35
N LEU A 138 3.03 -4.52 12.81
CA LEU A 138 4.04 -3.51 13.05
C LEU A 138 5.34 -3.98 12.39
N VAL A 139 5.81 -3.23 11.37
CA VAL A 139 6.97 -3.63 10.58
C VAL A 139 8.01 -2.50 10.58
N GLY A 140 9.26 -2.87 10.62
CA GLY A 140 10.39 -1.94 10.54
C GLY A 140 11.01 -1.64 11.91
N PRO A 141 11.90 -0.62 11.99
CA PRO A 141 12.18 0.33 10.91
C PRO A 141 12.84 -0.35 9.70
N LEU A 142 12.22 -0.17 8.53
CA LEU A 142 12.77 -0.59 7.25
C LEU A 142 13.70 0.49 6.69
N LYS A 143 14.75 0.07 5.99
CA LYS A 143 15.76 0.95 5.40
C LYS A 143 15.77 0.76 3.89
N PHE A 144 15.79 1.87 3.15
CA PHE A 144 15.88 1.84 1.69
C PHE A 144 16.85 2.91 1.20
N ALA A 145 17.53 2.62 0.10
CA ALA A 145 18.20 3.64 -0.71
C ALA A 145 17.39 3.84 -1.99
N VAL A 146 16.97 5.08 -2.23
CA VAL A 146 16.12 5.48 -3.37
C VAL A 146 16.96 6.32 -4.31
N THR A 147 17.10 5.87 -5.54
CA THR A 147 17.93 6.49 -6.59
C THR A 147 17.19 6.51 -7.92
N ALA A 148 17.75 7.18 -8.93
CA ALA A 148 17.20 7.16 -10.29
C ALA A 148 17.20 5.76 -10.93
N GLN A 149 18.03 4.84 -10.44
CA GLN A 149 18.10 3.46 -10.92
C GLN A 149 17.04 2.57 -10.27
N GLY A 150 16.54 2.95 -9.08
CA GLY A 150 15.55 2.14 -8.36
C GLY A 150 15.66 2.24 -6.84
N ILE A 151 15.09 1.23 -6.19
CA ILE A 151 15.07 1.12 -4.72
C ILE A 151 15.88 -0.10 -4.29
N ALA A 152 16.91 0.12 -3.46
CA ALA A 152 17.61 -0.95 -2.75
C ALA A 152 16.94 -1.15 -1.38
N PHE A 153 16.58 -2.40 -1.07
CA PHE A 153 15.87 -2.77 0.17
C PHE A 153 16.85 -3.18 1.27
N ASN A 154 16.45 -2.93 2.52
CA ASN A 154 17.17 -3.30 3.74
C ASN A 154 18.57 -2.67 3.87
N THR A 155 18.78 -1.52 3.24
CA THR A 155 20.05 -0.82 3.26
C THR A 155 19.86 0.70 3.20
N HIS A 156 20.83 1.43 3.79
CA HIS A 156 21.03 2.86 3.57
C HIS A 156 22.28 3.12 2.73
N ASP A 157 22.80 2.11 2.03
CA ASP A 157 23.94 2.26 1.12
C ASP A 157 23.43 2.46 -0.33
N PRO A 158 23.51 3.67 -0.91
CA PRO A 158 23.05 3.95 -2.25
C PRO A 158 23.92 3.34 -3.35
N THR A 159 25.07 2.76 -3.01
CA THR A 159 25.94 2.06 -3.97
C THR A 159 25.51 0.61 -4.22
N ILE A 160 24.64 0.08 -3.35
CA ILE A 160 24.05 -1.26 -3.53
C ILE A 160 23.10 -1.23 -4.72
N ALA A 161 23.22 -2.20 -5.61
CA ALA A 161 22.34 -2.33 -6.75
C ALA A 161 20.86 -2.39 -6.32
N PRO A 162 19.95 -1.68 -7.01
CA PRO A 162 18.55 -1.69 -6.68
C PRO A 162 17.98 -3.11 -6.68
N SER A 163 17.25 -3.44 -5.63
CA SER A 163 16.47 -4.69 -5.55
C SER A 163 15.27 -4.66 -6.49
N GLN A 164 14.84 -3.45 -6.86
CA GLN A 164 13.71 -3.21 -7.74
C GLN A 164 13.95 -1.92 -8.53
N PRO A 165 13.78 -1.95 -9.89
CA PRO A 165 13.73 -0.73 -10.68
C PRO A 165 12.52 0.11 -10.26
N LEU A 166 12.68 1.43 -10.24
CA LEU A 166 11.58 2.34 -9.96
C LEU A 166 11.02 2.88 -11.27
N ALA A 167 9.96 2.27 -11.74
CA ALA A 167 9.21 2.77 -12.88
C ALA A 167 8.12 3.73 -12.37
N LEU A 168 8.30 5.03 -12.63
CA LEU A 168 7.36 6.06 -12.25
C LEU A 168 6.50 6.43 -13.46
N LEU A 169 5.23 6.06 -13.42
CA LEU A 169 4.26 6.42 -14.44
C LEU A 169 3.56 7.71 -14.03
N TRP A 170 3.94 8.80 -14.69
CA TRP A 170 3.36 10.12 -14.47
C TRP A 170 2.28 10.43 -15.51
N GLU A 171 1.11 10.84 -15.04
CA GLU A 171 0.01 11.28 -15.89
C GLU A 171 -0.61 12.56 -15.36
N THR A 172 -0.71 13.60 -16.21
CA THR A 172 -1.36 14.86 -15.85
C THR A 172 -2.71 14.97 -16.56
N ARG A 173 -3.76 15.21 -15.77
CA ARG A 173 -5.13 15.43 -16.23
C ARG A 173 -5.69 16.71 -15.60
N GLY A 174 -5.74 17.79 -16.38
CA GLY A 174 -6.20 19.09 -15.88
C GLY A 174 -5.37 19.60 -14.69
N ALA A 175 -6.01 19.84 -13.57
CA ALA A 175 -5.35 20.37 -12.37
C ALA A 175 -4.65 19.28 -11.51
N SER A 176 -4.73 18.00 -11.89
CA SER A 176 -4.20 16.89 -11.11
C SER A 176 -3.09 16.17 -11.87
N THR A 177 -2.04 15.79 -11.15
CA THR A 177 -1.01 14.87 -11.63
C THR A 177 -1.03 13.62 -10.77
N VAL A 178 -1.01 12.48 -11.45
CA VAL A 178 -0.97 11.15 -10.83
C VAL A 178 0.41 10.56 -11.05
N VAL A 179 0.99 9.95 -10.03
CA VAL A 179 2.13 9.05 -10.15
C VAL A 179 1.75 7.67 -9.66
N THR A 180 2.01 6.67 -10.49
CA THR A 180 1.76 5.28 -10.16
C THR A 180 3.09 4.56 -9.96
N VAL A 181 3.14 3.73 -8.91
CA VAL A 181 4.28 2.86 -8.57
C VAL A 181 3.76 1.44 -8.47
N GLU A 182 4.38 0.55 -9.18
CA GLU A 182 4.12 -0.88 -9.11
C GLU A 182 5.29 -1.58 -8.42
N THR A 183 4.97 -2.52 -7.54
CA THR A 183 5.95 -3.35 -6.85
C THR A 183 5.57 -4.81 -7.04
N LEU A 184 6.42 -5.57 -7.70
CA LEU A 184 6.26 -7.01 -7.89
C LEU A 184 7.40 -7.72 -7.18
N ARG A 185 7.11 -8.48 -6.15
CA ARG A 185 8.13 -9.13 -5.33
C ARG A 185 7.84 -10.61 -5.14
N ARG A 186 8.88 -11.41 -5.28
CA ARG A 186 8.91 -12.80 -4.88
C ARG A 186 10.11 -13.02 -3.98
N TYR A 187 9.87 -13.52 -2.78
CA TYR A 187 10.94 -13.74 -1.80
C TYR A 187 10.72 -15.06 -1.05
N ARG A 188 11.79 -15.57 -0.46
CA ARG A 188 11.71 -16.81 0.31
C ARG A 188 10.83 -16.57 1.54
N ASN A 189 9.87 -17.46 1.75
CA ASN A 189 8.95 -17.40 2.88
C ASN A 189 9.72 -17.73 4.18
N SER A 190 9.60 -16.89 5.21
CA SER A 190 10.18 -17.20 6.53
C SER A 190 9.43 -18.36 7.22
N GLN A 191 8.14 -18.48 6.95
CA GLN A 191 7.33 -19.62 7.39
C GLN A 191 7.44 -20.76 6.37
N GLN A 192 8.54 -21.55 6.43
CA GLN A 192 8.73 -22.69 5.52
C GLN A 192 7.68 -23.78 5.74
N PRO A 193 7.17 -24.47 4.68
CA PRO A 193 6.11 -25.47 4.81
C PRO A 193 6.42 -26.63 5.75
N ALA A 194 7.70 -27.03 5.84
CA ALA A 194 8.11 -28.11 6.73
C ALA A 194 7.95 -27.78 8.21
N GLU A 195 8.14 -26.50 8.58
CA GLU A 195 8.03 -26.03 9.97
C GLU A 195 6.64 -25.49 10.29
N TRP A 196 5.95 -24.97 9.27
CA TRP A 196 4.67 -24.26 9.38
C TRP A 196 3.62 -24.82 8.41
N PRO A 197 3.22 -26.10 8.53
CA PRO A 197 2.40 -26.74 7.50
C PRO A 197 1.02 -26.10 7.29
N THR A 198 0.45 -25.47 8.33
CA THR A 198 -0.86 -24.80 8.25
C THR A 198 -0.75 -23.29 8.05
N ALA A 199 0.34 -22.65 8.46
CA ALA A 199 0.52 -21.20 8.29
C ALA A 199 1.24 -20.83 6.98
N SER A 200 2.00 -21.76 6.40
CA SER A 200 2.78 -21.54 5.20
C SER A 200 1.96 -21.71 3.94
N THR A 201 1.99 -20.71 3.06
CA THR A 201 1.39 -20.79 1.72
C THR A 201 2.34 -21.39 0.67
N GLY A 202 3.61 -21.61 1.01
CA GLY A 202 4.62 -22.18 0.13
C GLY A 202 6.04 -21.79 0.49
N GLU A 203 7.01 -22.24 -0.27
CA GLU A 203 8.44 -21.92 -0.08
C GLU A 203 8.76 -20.45 -0.38
N PHE A 204 7.98 -19.85 -1.26
CA PHE A 204 8.09 -18.44 -1.65
C PHE A 204 6.78 -17.73 -1.39
N ARG A 205 6.87 -16.44 -1.11
CA ARG A 205 5.73 -15.53 -1.06
C ARG A 205 5.78 -14.60 -2.26
N CYS A 206 4.59 -14.31 -2.78
CA CYS A 206 4.38 -13.33 -3.83
C CYS A 206 3.63 -12.11 -3.24
N TYR A 207 3.99 -10.96 -3.74
CA TYR A 207 3.48 -9.70 -3.26
C TYR A 207 3.46 -8.70 -4.41
N GLU A 208 2.30 -8.14 -4.66
CA GLU A 208 2.09 -7.13 -5.69
C GLU A 208 1.42 -5.92 -5.06
N ASP A 209 2.00 -4.75 -5.30
CA ASP A 209 1.41 -3.48 -4.91
C ASP A 209 1.26 -2.57 -6.10
N PHE A 210 0.13 -1.93 -6.16
CA PHE A 210 -0.18 -0.84 -7.06
C PHE A 210 -0.58 0.37 -6.22
N LEU A 211 0.28 1.38 -6.22
CA LEU A 211 0.12 2.61 -5.46
C LEU A 211 -0.02 3.78 -6.41
N SER A 212 -1.10 4.53 -6.29
CA SER A 212 -1.37 5.69 -7.15
C SER A 212 -1.55 6.92 -6.27
N TYR A 213 -0.64 7.88 -6.41
CA TYR A 213 -0.67 9.16 -5.68
C TYR A 213 -1.17 10.26 -6.60
N THR A 214 -2.16 11.01 -6.14
CA THR A 214 -2.72 12.15 -6.87
C THR A 214 -2.40 13.44 -6.13
N VAL A 215 -1.80 14.38 -6.82
CA VAL A 215 -1.43 15.71 -6.29
C VAL A 215 -1.94 16.83 -7.20
N ASN A 216 -2.00 18.04 -6.66
CA ASN A 216 -2.28 19.24 -7.46
C ASN A 216 -1.07 19.54 -8.36
N THR A 217 -1.31 19.68 -9.69
CA THR A 217 -0.26 19.92 -10.68
C THR A 217 0.50 21.21 -10.41
N ARG A 218 -0.19 22.30 -10.04
CA ARG A 218 0.46 23.60 -9.74
C ARG A 218 1.39 23.52 -8.54
N GLU A 219 1.00 22.74 -7.50
CA GLU A 219 1.85 22.53 -6.33
C GLU A 219 3.06 21.64 -6.64
N LEU A 220 2.88 20.63 -7.50
CA LEU A 220 3.97 19.79 -7.98
C LEU A 220 4.98 20.62 -8.79
N ASP A 221 4.50 21.54 -9.63
CA ASP A 221 5.34 22.46 -10.42
C ASP A 221 6.04 23.53 -9.58
N ALA A 222 5.47 23.89 -8.43
CA ALA A 222 6.07 24.87 -7.51
C ALA A 222 7.28 24.23 -6.80
N ALA A 223 8.48 24.44 -7.33
CA ALA A 223 9.74 23.85 -6.85
C ALA A 223 10.10 24.17 -5.37
N ARG A 224 9.35 25.08 -4.72
CA ARG A 224 9.63 25.55 -3.36
C ARG A 224 9.14 24.63 -2.22
N ARG A 225 8.24 23.67 -2.51
CA ARG A 225 7.69 22.78 -1.47
C ARG A 225 8.49 21.47 -1.43
N SER A 226 9.07 21.18 -0.27
CA SER A 226 9.79 19.92 -0.04
C SER A 226 8.85 18.71 0.11
N SER A 227 7.57 18.93 0.41
CA SER A 227 6.54 17.92 0.60
C SER A 227 5.20 18.41 0.04
N LEU A 228 4.41 17.51 -0.53
CA LEU A 228 3.07 17.77 -1.03
C LEU A 228 2.07 16.88 -0.33
N SER A 229 0.89 17.39 -0.02
CA SER A 229 -0.25 16.54 0.34
C SER A 229 -0.69 15.77 -0.90
N ALA A 230 -0.97 14.48 -0.73
CA ALA A 230 -1.39 13.61 -1.82
C ALA A 230 -2.58 12.75 -1.40
N GLN A 231 -3.51 12.53 -2.33
CA GLN A 231 -4.50 11.45 -2.20
C GLN A 231 -3.85 10.15 -2.67
N LEU A 232 -4.19 9.05 -2.01
CA LEU A 232 -3.63 7.74 -2.31
C LEU A 232 -4.75 6.74 -2.64
N PHE A 233 -4.55 5.99 -3.71
CA PHE A 233 -5.24 4.75 -3.99
C PHE A 233 -4.23 3.61 -3.90
N TYR A 234 -4.63 2.53 -3.24
CA TYR A 234 -3.85 1.32 -3.09
C TYR A 234 -4.66 0.09 -3.52
N SER A 235 -4.04 -0.73 -4.36
CA SER A 235 -4.49 -2.07 -4.65
C SER A 235 -3.30 -3.02 -4.52
N GLY A 236 -3.47 -4.14 -3.85
CA GLY A 236 -2.40 -5.11 -3.69
C GLY A 236 -2.92 -6.53 -3.68
N GLN A 237 -2.05 -7.45 -4.06
CA GLN A 237 -2.30 -8.88 -3.97
C GLN A 237 -1.17 -9.53 -3.16
N THR A 238 -1.54 -10.37 -2.20
CA THR A 238 -0.59 -11.15 -1.40
C THR A 238 -1.08 -12.58 -1.29
N ASP A 239 -0.18 -13.50 -0.99
CA ASP A 239 -0.62 -14.82 -0.51
C ASP A 239 -1.57 -14.67 0.69
N LEU A 240 -2.39 -15.70 0.94
CA LEU A 240 -3.25 -15.76 2.12
C LEU A 240 -2.44 -15.52 3.39
N GLN A 241 -3.01 -14.80 4.35
CA GLN A 241 -2.29 -14.43 5.56
C GLN A 241 -1.94 -15.66 6.40
N PRO A 242 -0.70 -15.81 6.91
CA PRO A 242 -0.27 -16.97 7.68
C PRO A 242 -1.15 -17.26 8.91
N TRP A 243 -1.67 -16.22 9.58
CA TRP A 243 -2.56 -16.35 10.74
C TRP A 243 -3.97 -16.88 10.40
N MET A 244 -4.30 -17.05 9.10
CA MET A 244 -5.54 -17.74 8.68
C MET A 244 -5.40 -19.26 8.76
N PHE A 245 -4.17 -19.78 8.88
CA PHE A 245 -3.88 -21.22 9.02
C PHE A 245 -4.54 -22.11 7.97
N VAL A 246 -4.54 -21.65 6.73
CA VAL A 246 -5.13 -22.37 5.58
C VAL A 246 -4.11 -23.20 4.79
N GLY A 247 -2.84 -23.16 5.20
CA GLY A 247 -1.76 -23.90 4.57
C GLY A 247 -1.61 -23.54 3.06
N ARG A 248 -1.45 -24.56 2.25
CA ARG A 248 -1.29 -24.43 0.80
C ARG A 248 -2.63 -24.38 0.04
N THR A 249 -3.70 -23.96 0.69
CA THR A 249 -4.99 -23.75 0.01
C THR A 249 -4.81 -22.76 -1.13
N PRO A 250 -5.23 -23.11 -2.37
CA PRO A 250 -5.16 -22.18 -3.48
C PRO A 250 -6.00 -20.92 -3.22
N GLY A 251 -5.41 -19.75 -3.45
CA GLY A 251 -6.07 -18.49 -3.24
C GLY A 251 -5.08 -17.38 -2.86
N HIS A 252 -5.60 -16.18 -2.73
CA HIS A 252 -4.82 -15.01 -2.35
C HIS A 252 -5.68 -14.00 -1.60
N ASN A 253 -5.01 -13.05 -0.97
CA ASN A 253 -5.66 -11.86 -0.45
C ASN A 253 -5.57 -10.73 -1.48
N LEU A 254 -6.69 -10.02 -1.66
CA LEU A 254 -6.75 -8.80 -2.45
C LEU A 254 -7.04 -7.62 -1.52
N TRP A 255 -6.22 -6.59 -1.64
CA TRP A 255 -6.24 -5.39 -0.80
C TRP A 255 -6.70 -4.19 -1.62
N HIS A 256 -7.71 -3.48 -1.17
CA HIS A 256 -8.13 -2.21 -1.76
C HIS A 256 -8.26 -1.16 -0.68
N ALA A 257 -7.62 -0.02 -0.85
CA ALA A 257 -7.74 1.11 0.06
C ALA A 257 -7.65 2.45 -0.65
N THR A 258 -8.17 3.45 0.02
CA THR A 258 -7.94 4.86 -0.28
C THR A 258 -7.36 5.53 0.95
N GLY A 259 -6.69 6.65 0.74
CA GLY A 259 -6.09 7.39 1.83
C GLY A 259 -5.40 8.65 1.38
N PHE A 260 -4.49 9.10 2.19
CA PHE A 260 -3.76 10.33 1.93
C PHE A 260 -2.36 10.29 2.54
N LYS A 261 -1.50 11.17 2.04
CA LYS A 261 -0.20 11.47 2.62
C LYS A 261 -0.19 12.91 3.12
N THR A 262 0.34 13.09 4.32
CA THR A 262 0.47 14.40 4.98
C THR A 262 1.82 14.55 5.70
N ALA A 263 2.28 15.78 5.89
CA ALA A 263 3.39 16.12 6.79
C ALA A 263 2.94 16.43 8.23
N ARG A 264 1.65 16.34 8.52
CA ARG A 264 1.04 16.74 9.79
C ARG A 264 0.49 15.53 10.52
N PHE A 265 1.00 15.28 11.72
CA PHE A 265 0.53 14.19 12.58
C PHE A 265 -0.94 14.35 13.01
N ASP A 266 -1.34 15.59 13.28
CA ASP A 266 -2.70 15.94 13.72
C ASP A 266 -3.78 15.79 12.61
N GLU A 267 -3.39 15.47 11.39
CA GLU A 267 -4.31 15.08 10.30
C GLU A 267 -4.60 13.59 10.24
N LEU A 268 -3.89 12.76 11.03
CA LEU A 268 -4.21 11.35 11.14
C LEU A 268 -5.54 11.15 11.87
N PRO A 269 -6.38 10.17 11.48
CA PRO A 269 -7.64 9.92 12.20
C PRO A 269 -7.40 9.56 13.67
N ASP A 270 -8.13 10.18 14.57
CA ASP A 270 -8.03 9.95 16.02
C ASP A 270 -8.22 8.47 16.38
N SER A 271 -9.13 7.77 15.69
CA SER A 271 -9.37 6.34 15.89
C SER A 271 -8.13 5.51 15.57
N PHE A 272 -7.43 5.82 14.47
CA PHE A 272 -6.20 5.14 14.09
C PHE A 272 -5.08 5.38 15.10
N VAL A 273 -4.91 6.62 15.54
CA VAL A 273 -3.92 6.98 16.56
C VAL A 273 -4.23 6.30 17.89
N ALA A 274 -5.50 6.28 18.31
CA ALA A 274 -5.92 5.61 19.55
C ALA A 274 -5.70 4.09 19.52
N ILE A 275 -6.03 3.42 18.41
CA ILE A 275 -5.78 1.98 18.22
C ILE A 275 -4.27 1.71 18.25
N THR A 276 -3.48 2.54 17.56
CA THR A 276 -2.01 2.41 17.58
C THR A 276 -1.45 2.55 18.99
N ASN A 277 -1.89 3.56 19.75
CA ASN A 277 -1.45 3.74 21.15
C ASN A 277 -1.86 2.58 22.06
N LYS A 278 -3.02 1.96 21.82
CA LYS A 278 -3.46 0.77 22.54
C LYS A 278 -2.56 -0.44 22.26
N LEU A 279 -2.19 -0.66 21.00
CA LEU A 279 -1.39 -1.81 20.57
C LEU A 279 0.12 -1.60 20.80
N HIS A 280 0.61 -0.39 20.59
CA HIS A 280 2.02 0.00 20.58
C HIS A 280 2.26 1.28 21.38
N PRO A 281 2.12 1.25 22.72
CA PRO A 281 2.26 2.45 23.55
C PRO A 281 3.64 3.13 23.39
N GLY A 282 3.66 4.43 23.13
CA GLY A 282 4.89 5.21 22.94
C GLY A 282 5.49 5.15 21.54
N LEU A 283 4.87 4.44 20.60
CA LEU A 283 5.39 4.35 19.23
C LEU A 283 5.48 5.73 18.55
N TRP A 284 4.51 6.60 18.78
CA TRP A 284 4.48 7.92 18.13
C TRP A 284 5.55 8.88 18.64
N ASP A 285 6.11 8.65 19.85
CA ASP A 285 7.18 9.46 20.43
C ASP A 285 8.48 9.29 19.65
N ASP A 286 8.82 8.05 19.31
CA ASP A 286 9.96 7.73 18.46
C ASP A 286 9.65 6.50 17.55
N PRO A 287 8.97 6.70 16.42
CA PRO A 287 8.57 5.59 15.55
C PRO A 287 9.72 4.73 15.04
N PHE A 288 10.92 5.30 14.89
CA PHE A 288 12.06 4.58 14.31
C PHE A 288 12.95 3.92 15.36
N GLY A 289 13.03 4.48 16.57
CA GLY A 289 13.72 3.86 17.70
C GLY A 289 12.82 2.95 18.53
N TYR A 290 11.49 2.97 18.27
CA TYR A 290 10.56 2.12 18.99
C TYR A 290 10.91 0.64 18.78
N THR A 291 11.25 -0.01 19.87
CA THR A 291 11.43 -1.46 19.93
C THR A 291 10.25 -2.06 20.64
N GLU A 292 9.47 -2.84 19.91
CA GLU A 292 8.38 -3.58 20.51
C GLU A 292 8.96 -4.56 21.55
N LYS A 293 8.53 -4.44 22.79
CA LYS A 293 8.80 -5.45 23.82
C LYS A 293 8.00 -6.73 23.60
N THR A 294 7.21 -6.73 22.53
CA THR A 294 6.28 -7.78 22.18
C THR A 294 6.94 -8.83 21.31
N ARG A 295 6.33 -9.97 21.29
CA ARG A 295 6.69 -11.19 20.59
C ARG A 295 6.87 -10.97 19.10
N SER A 296 7.81 -11.67 18.51
CA SER A 296 7.96 -11.70 17.05
C SER A 296 6.67 -12.15 16.35
N TYR A 297 6.55 -11.90 15.05
CA TYR A 297 5.39 -12.38 14.28
C TYR A 297 5.26 -13.90 14.36
N GLU A 298 6.38 -14.63 14.33
CA GLU A 298 6.45 -16.08 14.50
C GLU A 298 5.99 -16.53 15.89
N ASP A 299 6.36 -15.82 16.96
CA ASP A 299 5.89 -16.14 18.31
C ASP A 299 4.37 -15.96 18.41
N GLN A 300 3.84 -14.90 17.84
CA GLN A 300 2.40 -14.68 17.77
C GLN A 300 1.69 -15.78 16.97
N LEU A 301 2.26 -16.26 15.87
CA LEU A 301 1.73 -17.40 15.11
C LEU A 301 1.73 -18.69 15.92
N ARG A 302 2.82 -19.01 16.64
CA ARG A 302 2.91 -20.22 17.49
C ARG A 302 1.87 -20.20 18.61
N GLU A 303 1.70 -19.07 19.26
CA GLU A 303 0.68 -18.88 20.29
C GLU A 303 -0.72 -19.18 19.74
N ARG A 304 -1.04 -18.67 18.56
CA ARG A 304 -2.36 -18.85 17.93
C ARG A 304 -2.60 -20.24 17.40
N LEU A 305 -1.55 -20.94 16.97
CA LEU A 305 -1.64 -22.36 16.63
C LEU A 305 -1.97 -23.23 17.85
N ALA A 306 -1.53 -22.85 19.04
CA ALA A 306 -1.79 -23.55 20.29
C ALA A 306 -3.17 -23.24 20.90
N GLU A 307 -3.88 -22.21 20.41
CA GLU A 307 -5.23 -21.89 20.88
C GLU A 307 -6.23 -22.95 20.40
N PRO A 308 -7.14 -23.42 21.29
CA PRO A 308 -8.23 -24.30 20.85
C PRO A 308 -9.12 -23.54 19.84
N SER A 309 -9.49 -24.25 18.77
CA SER A 309 -10.32 -23.76 17.67
C SER A 309 -11.77 -23.55 18.07
#